data_5267f1b0ff4994d18857c00568523b5e
#
_entry.id   5267f1b0ff4994d18857c00568523b5e
#
_cell.length_a   1.000
_cell.length_b   1.000
_cell.length_c   1.000
_cell.angle_alpha   90.00
_cell.angle_beta   90.00
_cell.angle_gamma   90.00
#
_symmetry.space_group_name_H-M   'P 1'
#
loop_
_entity.id
_entity.type
_entity.pdbx_description
1 polymer ?
#
loop_
_entity_poly.entity_id
_entity_poly.type
_entity_poly.pdbx_seq_one_letter_code
_entity_poly.pdbx_strand_id
1 'polypeptide(L)'
;MVAHTASVAHAGTTSAGLLVLRLAAGGFLLPHGLGKLLGWFGGPGIAGFAAELQHFGLPSAPPLPLLLAALQTVLGLMVAVGAFTRIAALGSAAFLGVTVALNLSHGWFWMHGGIEYPLPWLLAYLSVALTGPGSLSMDATRQGMAHGR
;
A
#
# COMPACT_ATOMS: atom_id res chain seq x y z
N MET A 1 0.82 -37.23 -16.69
CA MET A 1 1.98 -36.71 -15.93
C MET A 1 2.33 -35.27 -16.34
N VAL A 2 2.27 -34.90 -17.63
CA VAL A 2 2.63 -33.54 -18.13
C VAL A 2 1.68 -32.42 -17.62
N ALA A 3 0.37 -32.68 -17.50
CA ALA A 3 -0.60 -31.64 -17.08
C ALA A 3 -0.45 -31.24 -15.60
N HIS A 4 0.00 -32.13 -14.73
CA HIS A 4 0.20 -31.83 -13.31
C HIS A 4 1.42 -30.94 -13.06
N THR A 5 2.50 -31.14 -13.81
CA THR A 5 3.73 -30.32 -13.71
C THR A 5 3.49 -28.90 -14.22
N ALA A 6 2.70 -28.71 -15.28
CA ALA A 6 2.34 -27.41 -15.81
C ALA A 6 1.49 -26.59 -14.80
N SER A 7 0.54 -27.23 -14.13
CA SER A 7 -0.31 -26.59 -13.11
C SER A 7 0.50 -26.08 -11.90
N VAL A 8 1.45 -26.87 -11.42
CA VAL A 8 2.32 -26.49 -10.27
C VAL A 8 3.25 -25.33 -10.65
N ALA A 9 3.80 -25.35 -11.86
CA ALA A 9 4.67 -24.26 -12.34
C ALA A 9 3.90 -22.94 -12.46
N HIS A 10 2.66 -22.94 -12.97
CA HIS A 10 1.81 -21.75 -13.05
C HIS A 10 1.45 -21.19 -11.68
N ALA A 11 1.13 -22.06 -10.72
CA ALA A 11 0.83 -21.62 -9.34
C ALA A 11 2.04 -20.95 -8.68
N GLY A 12 3.25 -21.46 -8.91
CA GLY A 12 4.49 -20.89 -8.38
C GLY A 12 4.81 -19.50 -8.96
N THR A 13 4.70 -19.33 -10.27
CA THR A 13 4.93 -18.03 -10.93
C THR A 13 3.92 -16.98 -10.53
N THR A 14 2.64 -17.36 -10.40
CA THR A 14 1.59 -16.45 -9.91
C THR A 14 1.87 -15.96 -8.48
N SER A 15 2.28 -16.87 -7.58
CA SER A 15 2.62 -16.52 -6.20
C SER A 15 3.83 -15.62 -6.10
N ALA A 16 4.85 -15.83 -6.92
CA ALA A 16 6.01 -14.95 -7.00
C ALA A 16 5.65 -13.56 -7.53
N GLY A 17 4.81 -13.48 -8.56
CA GLY A 17 4.30 -12.21 -9.08
C GLY A 17 3.52 -11.41 -8.04
N LEU A 18 2.66 -12.08 -7.26
CA LEU A 18 1.92 -11.45 -6.16
C LEU A 18 2.85 -10.97 -5.03
N LEU A 19 3.90 -11.73 -4.71
CA LEU A 19 4.92 -11.28 -3.74
C LEU A 19 5.60 -10.00 -4.22
N VAL A 20 6.07 -9.98 -5.48
CA VAL A 20 6.72 -8.79 -6.06
C VAL A 20 5.78 -7.59 -6.04
N LEU A 21 4.52 -7.77 -6.44
CA LEU A 21 3.51 -6.71 -6.43
C LEU A 21 3.30 -6.15 -5.00
N ARG A 22 3.18 -7.01 -3.99
CA ARG A 22 3.02 -6.59 -2.59
C ARG A 22 4.26 -5.88 -2.05
N LEU A 23 5.46 -6.40 -2.34
CA LEU A 23 6.71 -5.75 -1.92
C LEU A 23 6.89 -4.39 -2.59
N ALA A 24 6.55 -4.27 -3.87
CA ALA A 24 6.59 -2.98 -4.57
C ALA A 24 5.55 -2.00 -4.00
N ALA A 25 4.30 -2.41 -3.87
CA ALA A 25 3.23 -1.55 -3.35
C ALA A 25 3.48 -1.15 -1.88
N GLY A 26 3.72 -2.11 -0.99
CA GLY A 26 4.03 -1.84 0.42
C GLY A 26 5.31 -1.03 0.58
N GLY A 27 6.37 -1.39 -0.17
CA GLY A 27 7.64 -0.68 -0.18
C GLY A 27 7.53 0.76 -0.69
N PHE A 28 6.60 1.05 -1.59
CA PHE A 28 6.31 2.42 -2.02
C PHE A 28 5.64 3.25 -0.90
N LEU A 29 4.68 2.68 -0.19
CA LEU A 29 3.94 3.40 0.84
C LEU A 29 4.76 3.65 2.13
N LEU A 30 5.68 2.73 2.46
CA LEU A 30 6.48 2.81 3.69
C LEU A 30 7.35 4.07 3.78
N PRO A 31 8.16 4.46 2.77
CA PRO A 31 8.92 5.71 2.83
C PRO A 31 8.05 6.95 2.98
N HIS A 32 6.87 6.96 2.34
CA HIS A 32 5.91 8.06 2.48
C HIS A 32 5.33 8.15 3.89
N GLY A 33 4.95 7.01 4.48
CA GLY A 33 4.45 6.96 5.84
C GLY A 33 5.53 7.33 6.87
N LEU A 34 6.71 6.72 6.77
CA LEU A 34 7.85 6.99 7.65
C LEU A 34 8.40 8.41 7.48
N GLY A 35 8.37 8.94 6.26
CA GLY A 35 8.74 10.33 5.98
C GLY A 35 7.83 11.33 6.67
N LYS A 36 6.52 11.09 6.66
CA LYS A 36 5.54 11.90 7.39
C LYS A 36 5.62 11.69 8.91
N LEU A 37 5.87 10.45 9.36
CA LEU A 37 5.90 10.10 10.78
C LEU A 37 7.19 10.56 11.47
N LEU A 38 8.35 10.27 10.87
CA LEU A 38 9.67 10.42 11.47
C LEU A 38 10.59 11.42 10.74
N GLY A 39 10.15 11.96 9.62
CA GLY A 39 11.00 12.80 8.75
C GLY A 39 12.07 12.02 7.97
N TRP A 40 12.00 10.68 7.93
CA TRP A 40 12.96 9.85 7.21
C TRP A 40 12.83 10.02 5.69
N PHE A 41 13.86 9.62 4.95
CA PHE A 41 13.92 9.71 3.48
C PHE A 41 13.72 11.14 2.93
N GLY A 42 14.05 12.18 3.71
CA GLY A 42 13.79 13.56 3.33
C GLY A 42 12.32 13.97 3.42
N GLY A 43 11.51 13.21 4.15
CA GLY A 43 10.09 13.49 4.35
C GLY A 43 9.81 14.68 5.27
N PRO A 44 8.58 15.22 5.25
CA PRO A 44 8.22 16.48 5.92
C PRO A 44 8.10 16.37 7.45
N GLY A 45 8.09 15.17 8.01
CA GLY A 45 7.74 14.97 9.42
C GLY A 45 6.27 15.31 9.72
N ILE A 46 5.86 15.17 10.99
CA ILE A 46 4.47 15.44 11.40
C ILE A 46 4.07 16.90 11.18
N ALA A 47 4.97 17.85 11.46
CA ALA A 47 4.68 19.27 11.32
C ALA A 47 4.48 19.65 9.84
N GLY A 48 5.35 19.18 8.94
CA GLY A 48 5.20 19.42 7.51
C GLY A 48 3.99 18.72 6.92
N PHE A 49 3.67 17.51 7.40
CA PHE A 49 2.46 16.81 6.99
C PHE A 49 1.18 17.52 7.46
N ALA A 50 1.18 18.10 8.66
CA ALA A 50 0.06 18.93 9.13
C ALA A 50 -0.13 20.15 8.23
N ALA A 51 0.96 20.81 7.80
CA ALA A 51 0.91 21.91 6.85
C ALA A 51 0.39 21.49 5.46
N GLU A 52 0.77 20.28 4.98
CA GLU A 52 0.25 19.68 3.75
C GLU A 52 -1.27 19.47 3.83
N LEU A 53 -1.77 18.90 4.93
CA LEU A 53 -3.21 18.73 5.15
C LEU A 53 -3.94 20.07 5.14
N GLN A 54 -3.40 21.07 5.81
CA GLN A 54 -3.96 22.42 5.84
C GLN A 54 -3.99 23.06 4.44
N HIS A 55 -2.95 22.85 3.64
CA HIS A 55 -2.90 23.32 2.25
C HIS A 55 -4.05 22.77 1.41
N PHE A 56 -4.45 21.52 1.63
CA PHE A 56 -5.60 20.90 0.98
C PHE A 56 -6.95 21.21 1.66
N GLY A 57 -6.98 22.09 2.63
CA GLY A 57 -8.22 22.44 3.36
C GLY A 57 -8.72 21.32 4.28
N LEU A 58 -7.85 20.36 4.64
CA LEU A 58 -8.18 19.25 5.52
C LEU A 58 -7.86 19.60 6.99
N PRO A 59 -8.56 18.94 7.96
CA PRO A 59 -8.20 19.07 9.35
C PRO A 59 -6.74 18.70 9.59
N SER A 60 -5.99 19.56 10.29
CA SER A 60 -4.55 19.41 10.52
C SER A 60 -4.15 19.47 12.00
N ALA A 61 -5.14 19.61 12.90
CA ALA A 61 -4.90 19.62 14.33
C ALA A 61 -4.51 18.24 14.87
N PRO A 62 -3.63 18.15 15.87
CA PRO A 62 -3.34 16.91 16.56
C PRO A 62 -4.62 16.25 17.13
N PRO A 63 -4.74 14.91 17.12
CA PRO A 63 -3.72 13.92 16.72
C PRO A 63 -3.79 13.47 15.25
N LEU A 64 -4.60 14.10 14.39
CA LEU A 64 -4.93 13.58 13.06
C LEU A 64 -3.71 13.35 12.15
N PRO A 65 -2.74 14.29 12.00
CA PRO A 65 -1.57 14.04 11.16
C PRO A 65 -0.76 12.82 11.62
N LEU A 66 -0.60 12.64 12.93
CA LEU A 66 0.09 11.48 13.51
C LEU A 66 -0.64 10.17 13.18
N LEU A 67 -1.96 10.15 13.37
CA LEU A 67 -2.78 8.95 13.10
C LEU A 67 -2.75 8.56 11.63
N LEU A 68 -2.85 9.53 10.72
CA LEU A 68 -2.79 9.27 9.27
C LEU A 68 -1.41 8.79 8.82
N ALA A 69 -0.32 9.38 9.33
CA ALA A 69 1.03 8.93 9.03
C ALA A 69 1.32 7.53 9.57
N ALA A 70 0.87 7.24 10.80
CA ALA A 70 0.97 5.91 11.41
C ALA A 70 0.13 4.88 10.63
N LEU A 71 -1.12 5.21 10.28
CA LEU A 71 -1.99 4.36 9.48
C LEU A 71 -1.34 4.02 8.14
N GLN A 72 -0.82 5.02 7.42
CA GLN A 72 -0.13 4.82 6.14
C GLN A 72 1.05 3.86 6.28
N THR A 73 1.87 4.03 7.33
CA THR A 73 3.03 3.18 7.61
C THR A 73 2.61 1.73 7.90
N VAL A 74 1.63 1.55 8.77
CA VAL A 74 1.12 0.21 9.16
C VAL A 74 0.51 -0.50 7.96
N LEU A 75 -0.33 0.17 7.18
CA LEU A 75 -0.94 -0.42 5.99
C LEU A 75 0.11 -0.86 4.96
N GLY A 76 1.13 -0.03 4.70
CA GLY A 76 2.24 -0.37 3.81
C GLY A 76 3.00 -1.61 4.28
N LEU A 77 3.32 -1.69 5.58
CA LEU A 77 3.97 -2.85 6.17
C LEU A 77 3.12 -4.12 6.06
N MET A 78 1.83 -4.03 6.41
CA MET A 78 0.90 -5.16 6.33
C MET A 78 0.79 -5.72 4.92
N VAL A 79 0.70 -4.87 3.91
CA VAL A 79 0.67 -5.30 2.50
C VAL A 79 1.98 -5.96 2.10
N ALA A 80 3.14 -5.37 2.46
CA ALA A 80 4.45 -5.92 2.12
C ALA A 80 4.62 -7.35 2.67
N VAL A 81 4.34 -7.56 3.96
CA VAL A 81 4.49 -8.89 4.60
C VAL A 81 3.33 -9.84 4.29
N GLY A 82 2.22 -9.33 3.76
CA GLY A 82 1.04 -10.14 3.45
C GLY A 82 0.23 -10.54 4.69
N ALA A 83 0.04 -9.60 5.62
CA ALA A 83 -0.77 -9.77 6.83
C ALA A 83 -2.09 -9.02 6.68
N PHE A 84 -3.22 -9.70 6.89
CA PHE A 84 -4.56 -9.14 6.62
C PHE A 84 -4.62 -8.44 5.26
N THR A 85 -4.02 -9.04 4.27
CA THR A 85 -3.60 -8.44 3.00
C THR A 85 -4.74 -7.69 2.30
N ARG A 86 -5.93 -8.28 2.20
CA ARG A 86 -7.07 -7.67 1.49
C ARG A 86 -7.53 -6.40 2.19
N ILE A 87 -7.65 -6.42 3.52
CA ILE A 87 -8.09 -5.26 4.31
C ILE A 87 -7.04 -4.16 4.26
N ALA A 88 -5.76 -4.50 4.43
CA ALA A 88 -4.67 -3.55 4.35
C ALA A 88 -4.57 -2.92 2.95
N ALA A 89 -4.73 -3.71 1.89
CA ALA A 89 -4.71 -3.22 0.52
C ALA A 89 -5.90 -2.29 0.21
N LEU A 90 -7.10 -2.60 0.70
CA LEU A 90 -8.27 -1.72 0.56
C LEU A 90 -8.07 -0.41 1.33
N GLY A 91 -7.54 -0.46 2.55
CA GLY A 91 -7.20 0.73 3.33
C GLY A 91 -6.15 1.61 2.62
N SER A 92 -5.11 0.99 2.05
CA SER A 92 -4.08 1.70 1.26
C SER A 92 -4.68 2.30 -0.02
N ALA A 93 -5.56 1.56 -0.71
CA ALA A 93 -6.27 2.06 -1.89
C ALA A 93 -7.16 3.26 -1.55
N ALA A 94 -7.89 3.20 -0.43
CA ALA A 94 -8.70 4.32 0.04
C ALA A 94 -7.83 5.55 0.35
N PHE A 95 -6.71 5.37 1.04
CA PHE A 95 -5.76 6.44 1.34
C PHE A 95 -5.23 7.10 0.05
N LEU A 96 -4.79 6.30 -0.91
CA LEU A 96 -4.32 6.81 -2.20
C LEU A 96 -5.45 7.38 -3.07
N GLY A 97 -6.66 6.86 -2.96
CA GLY A 97 -7.84 7.42 -3.61
C GLY A 97 -8.11 8.85 -3.16
N VAL A 98 -7.98 9.14 -1.87
CA VAL A 98 -8.03 10.52 -1.34
C VAL A 98 -6.89 11.36 -1.94
N THR A 99 -5.65 10.83 -1.97
CA THR A 99 -4.51 11.53 -2.57
C THR A 99 -4.76 11.84 -4.05
N VAL A 100 -5.29 10.89 -4.83
CA VAL A 100 -5.68 11.12 -6.23
C VAL A 100 -6.73 12.23 -6.33
N ALA A 101 -7.79 12.17 -5.50
CA ALA A 101 -8.85 13.16 -5.52
C ALA A 101 -8.35 14.58 -5.22
N LEU A 102 -7.47 14.74 -4.24
CA LEU A 102 -6.87 16.02 -3.86
C LEU A 102 -5.97 16.61 -4.96
N ASN A 103 -5.33 15.75 -5.76
CA ASN A 103 -4.38 16.18 -6.79
C ASN A 103 -4.98 16.22 -8.20
N LEU A 104 -6.27 15.89 -8.40
CA LEU A 104 -6.91 15.89 -9.72
C LEU A 104 -6.82 17.26 -10.43
N SER A 105 -6.95 18.35 -9.70
CA SER A 105 -6.88 19.71 -10.25
C SER A 105 -5.50 20.11 -10.75
N HIS A 106 -4.44 19.42 -10.32
CA HIS A 106 -3.06 19.65 -10.77
C HIS A 106 -2.73 18.91 -12.09
N GLY A 107 -3.68 18.15 -12.63
CA GLY A 107 -3.53 17.43 -13.89
C GLY A 107 -2.79 16.09 -13.76
N TRP A 108 -2.13 15.66 -14.85
CA TRP A 108 -1.50 14.35 -14.93
C TRP A 108 -0.09 14.33 -14.33
N PHE A 109 0.78 15.24 -14.75
CA PHE A 109 2.22 15.14 -14.52
C PHE A 109 2.62 15.43 -13.06
N TRP A 110 3.46 14.54 -12.49
CA TRP A 110 3.95 14.62 -11.12
C TRP A 110 4.72 15.91 -10.82
N MET A 111 5.44 16.47 -11.81
CA MET A 111 6.19 17.71 -11.64
C MET A 111 5.31 18.92 -11.33
N HIS A 112 4.02 18.81 -11.57
CA HIS A 112 3.01 19.79 -11.22
C HIS A 112 2.14 19.35 -10.03
N GLY A 113 2.52 18.27 -9.33
CA GLY A 113 1.73 17.70 -8.24
C GLY A 113 0.55 16.84 -8.72
N GLY A 114 0.56 16.39 -9.99
CA GLY A 114 -0.53 15.62 -10.60
C GLY A 114 -0.61 14.16 -10.13
N ILE A 115 -1.55 13.45 -10.74
CA ILE A 115 -1.97 12.09 -10.30
C ILE A 115 -1.12 10.94 -10.86
N GLU A 116 -0.09 11.23 -11.64
CA GLU A 116 0.76 10.24 -12.33
C GLU A 116 1.33 9.17 -11.39
N TYR A 117 1.76 9.54 -10.18
CA TYR A 117 2.27 8.59 -9.20
C TYR A 117 1.19 7.95 -8.33
N PRO A 118 0.25 8.68 -7.71
CA PRO A 118 -0.70 8.04 -6.80
C PRO A 118 -1.69 7.12 -7.52
N LEU A 119 -2.03 7.38 -8.78
CA LEU A 119 -3.00 6.57 -9.53
C LEU A 119 -2.52 5.14 -9.82
N PRO A 120 -1.31 4.89 -10.39
CA PRO A 120 -0.81 3.53 -10.57
C PRO A 120 -0.72 2.73 -9.27
N TRP A 121 -0.33 3.37 -8.18
CA TRP A 121 -0.26 2.70 -6.88
C TRP A 121 -1.63 2.39 -6.29
N LEU A 122 -2.62 3.27 -6.49
CA LEU A 122 -4.02 2.98 -6.18
C LEU A 122 -4.47 1.70 -6.90
N LEU A 123 -4.21 1.60 -8.21
CA LEU A 123 -4.57 0.43 -9.02
C LEU A 123 -3.80 -0.83 -8.58
N ALA A 124 -2.53 -0.70 -8.20
CA ALA A 124 -1.74 -1.79 -7.65
C ALA A 124 -2.35 -2.34 -6.35
N TYR A 125 -2.77 -1.47 -5.42
CA TYR A 125 -3.44 -1.90 -4.20
C TYR A 125 -4.81 -2.53 -4.45
N LEU A 126 -5.60 -2.01 -5.38
CA LEU A 126 -6.84 -2.65 -5.80
C LEU A 126 -6.58 -4.04 -6.39
N SER A 127 -5.51 -4.19 -7.18
CA SER A 127 -5.10 -5.50 -7.71
C SER A 127 -4.73 -6.48 -6.60
N VAL A 128 -3.98 -6.03 -5.58
CA VAL A 128 -3.66 -6.85 -4.40
C VAL A 128 -4.92 -7.23 -3.62
N ALA A 129 -5.87 -6.29 -3.43
CA ALA A 129 -7.12 -6.55 -2.73
C ALA A 129 -7.97 -7.61 -3.44
N LEU A 130 -8.03 -7.57 -4.77
CA LEU A 130 -8.77 -8.53 -5.59
C LEU A 130 -8.12 -9.90 -5.64
N THR A 131 -6.82 -9.96 -5.93
CA THR A 131 -6.06 -11.21 -6.08
C THR A 131 -5.76 -11.88 -4.75
N GLY A 132 -5.59 -11.09 -3.68
CA GLY A 132 -5.30 -11.59 -2.33
C GLY A 132 -3.80 -11.78 -2.06
N PRO A 133 -3.48 -12.48 -0.96
CA PRO A 133 -2.12 -12.53 -0.41
C PRO A 133 -1.12 -13.37 -1.23
N GLY A 134 -1.58 -14.38 -1.98
CA GLY A 134 -0.71 -15.40 -2.57
C GLY A 134 -0.12 -16.36 -1.52
N SER A 135 0.50 -17.44 -1.96
CA SER A 135 1.05 -18.47 -1.07
C SER A 135 2.28 -18.01 -0.27
N LEU A 136 3.01 -17.01 -0.76
CA LEU A 136 4.19 -16.43 -0.11
C LEU A 136 3.80 -15.24 0.78
N SER A 137 2.96 -15.48 1.80
CA SER A 137 2.42 -14.43 2.69
C SER A 137 2.22 -14.94 4.12
N MET A 138 2.16 -14.02 5.07
CA MET A 138 1.81 -14.36 6.45
C MET A 138 0.38 -14.92 6.56
N ASP A 139 -0.55 -14.44 5.76
CA ASP A 139 -1.92 -14.94 5.73
C ASP A 139 -1.98 -16.42 5.29
N ALA A 140 -1.19 -16.80 4.28
CA ALA A 140 -1.11 -18.19 3.82
C ALA A 140 -0.51 -19.12 4.90
N THR A 141 0.54 -18.67 5.59
CA THR A 141 1.14 -19.40 6.69
C THR A 141 0.15 -19.66 7.83
N ARG A 142 -0.65 -18.66 8.19
CA ARG A 142 -1.70 -18.78 9.22
C ARG A 142 -2.79 -19.76 8.82
N GLN A 143 -3.22 -19.74 7.55
CA GLN A 143 -4.21 -20.68 7.03
C GLN A 143 -3.70 -22.12 7.03
N GLY A 144 -2.44 -22.34 6.62
CA GLY A 144 -1.80 -23.66 6.68
C GLY A 144 -1.75 -24.25 8.09
N MET A 145 -1.42 -23.43 9.10
CA MET A 145 -1.43 -23.85 10.51
C MET A 145 -2.83 -24.16 11.05
N ALA A 146 -3.85 -23.47 10.55
CA ALA A 146 -5.23 -23.70 10.97
C ALA A 146 -5.83 -25.01 10.44
N HIS A 147 -5.40 -25.47 9.25
CA HIS A 147 -5.88 -26.72 8.63
C HIS A 147 -5.06 -27.95 9.01
N GLY A 148 -3.91 -27.79 9.66
CA GLY A 148 -3.05 -28.88 10.12
C GLY A 148 -3.34 -29.36 11.56
N ARG A 149 -4.39 -28.85 12.21
CA ARG A 149 -4.92 -29.30 13.50
C ARG A 149 -6.22 -30.06 13.33
#